data_174d6be76205f9be1483acdc662387e7
#
_entry.id   174d6be76205f9be1483acdc662387e7
#
_cell.length_a   1.000
_cell.length_b   1.000
_cell.length_c   1.000
_cell.angle_alpha   90.00
_cell.angle_beta   90.00
_cell.angle_gamma   90.00
#
_symmetry.space_group_name_H-M   'P 1'
#
loop_
_entity.id
_entity.type
_entity.pdbx_description
1 polymer ?
#
loop_
_entity_poly.entity_id
_entity_poly.type
_entity_poly.pdbx_seq_one_letter_code
_entity_poly.pdbx_strand_id
1 'polypeptide(L)'
;MSLSAVQKVLAGVGALFIAATWVFVVVARPTDWSSVGASSQALTTLGGYVTGAVLLLVATVPALPARLVSMIPVALVLNIVVGQIIGSVGIPLYLDSTGTVLVAALAGPWAGIATGVLSSLVWSAFNPSVLPFAATSAAVGGLAGVAIKHGALKNIATVLFSGAVIGIVVGMLAAPVAAFVYGGTAGVGTGAVVLLLREMGHSLLQSVTLQSFISDPLDKALVMLLVWLVLKSLPKRTLAAFR
;
A
#
# COMPACT_ATOMS: atom_id res chain seq x y z
N MET A 1 -5.84 -8.43 17.88
CA MET A 1 -5.90 -9.79 17.30
C MET A 1 -4.64 -10.56 17.68
N SER A 2 -4.77 -11.75 18.27
CA SER A 2 -3.64 -12.62 18.59
C SER A 2 -3.66 -13.81 17.61
N LEU A 3 -2.68 -13.84 16.70
CA LEU A 3 -2.47 -14.98 15.83
C LEU A 3 -1.83 -16.15 16.60
N SER A 4 -2.21 -17.38 16.30
CA SER A 4 -1.53 -18.58 16.76
C SER A 4 -0.08 -18.65 16.22
N ALA A 5 0.75 -19.53 16.78
CA ALA A 5 2.13 -19.70 16.31
C ALA A 5 2.20 -20.06 14.81
N VAL A 6 1.35 -20.98 14.37
CA VAL A 6 1.26 -21.38 12.95
C VAL A 6 0.82 -20.20 12.06
N GLN A 7 -0.19 -19.45 12.48
CA GLN A 7 -0.64 -18.27 11.73
C GLN A 7 0.44 -17.20 11.62
N LYS A 8 1.24 -16.98 12.68
CA LYS A 8 2.38 -16.05 12.63
C LYS A 8 3.44 -16.50 11.63
N VAL A 9 3.76 -17.79 11.61
CA VAL A 9 4.70 -18.36 10.62
C VAL A 9 4.17 -18.19 9.21
N LEU A 10 2.91 -18.55 8.95
CA LEU A 10 2.27 -18.37 7.63
C LEU A 10 2.26 -16.90 7.20
N ALA A 11 1.91 -15.98 8.10
CA ALA A 11 1.93 -14.55 7.82
C ALA A 11 3.35 -14.05 7.53
N GLY A 12 4.35 -14.52 8.27
CA GLY A 12 5.75 -14.21 8.03
C GLY A 12 6.25 -14.72 6.69
N VAL A 13 5.92 -15.96 6.33
CA VAL A 13 6.26 -16.53 5.02
C VAL A 13 5.56 -15.77 3.89
N GLY A 14 4.28 -15.40 4.06
CA GLY A 14 3.56 -14.58 3.09
C GLY A 14 4.20 -13.21 2.89
N ALA A 15 4.59 -12.54 3.97
CA ALA A 15 5.31 -11.27 3.89
C ALA A 15 6.68 -11.41 3.22
N LEU A 16 7.39 -12.53 3.45
CA LEU A 16 8.66 -12.83 2.79
C LEU A 16 8.48 -13.02 1.27
N PHE A 17 7.42 -13.72 0.83
CA PHE A 17 7.09 -13.83 -0.60
C PHE A 17 6.86 -12.46 -1.24
N ILE A 18 6.12 -11.57 -0.56
CA ILE A 18 5.89 -10.19 -1.03
C ILE A 18 7.21 -9.42 -1.15
N ALA A 19 8.07 -9.50 -0.13
CA ALA A 19 9.37 -8.83 -0.14
C ALA A 19 10.31 -9.39 -1.23
N ALA A 20 10.37 -10.71 -1.38
CA ALA A 20 11.16 -11.36 -2.41
C ALA A 20 10.67 -11.01 -3.83
N THR A 21 9.35 -10.92 -4.01
CA THR A 21 8.77 -10.50 -5.29
C THR A 21 9.09 -9.03 -5.59
N TRP A 22 9.09 -8.15 -4.59
CA TRP A 22 9.53 -6.77 -4.78
C TRP A 22 11.01 -6.69 -5.20
N VAL A 23 11.90 -7.47 -4.56
CA VAL A 23 13.31 -7.55 -4.97
C VAL A 23 13.41 -8.04 -6.41
N PHE A 24 12.66 -9.07 -6.79
CA PHE A 24 12.60 -9.56 -8.16
C PHE A 24 12.18 -8.45 -9.14
N VAL A 25 11.13 -7.70 -8.86
CA VAL A 25 10.65 -6.58 -9.69
C VAL A 25 11.74 -5.52 -9.88
N VAL A 26 12.42 -5.14 -8.81
CA VAL A 26 13.48 -4.11 -8.86
C VAL A 26 14.71 -4.60 -9.63
N VAL A 27 15.06 -5.88 -9.53
CA VAL A 27 16.23 -6.48 -10.20
C VAL A 27 15.93 -6.82 -11.67
N ALA A 28 14.80 -7.51 -11.91
CA ALA A 28 14.42 -7.97 -13.25
C ALA A 28 13.89 -6.83 -14.15
N ARG A 29 13.37 -5.74 -13.54
CA ARG A 29 12.86 -4.54 -14.22
C ARG A 29 11.89 -4.85 -15.37
N PRO A 30 10.81 -5.60 -15.13
CA PRO A 30 9.86 -5.89 -16.20
C PRO A 30 9.22 -4.59 -16.68
N THR A 31 9.21 -4.38 -18.00
CA THR A 31 8.71 -3.13 -18.60
C THR A 31 7.39 -3.30 -19.33
N ASP A 32 7.01 -4.54 -19.69
CA ASP A 32 5.74 -4.82 -20.36
C ASP A 32 4.64 -5.11 -19.31
N TRP A 33 3.79 -4.12 -19.13
CA TRP A 33 2.62 -4.15 -18.25
C TRP A 33 1.32 -3.88 -19.03
N SER A 34 1.29 -4.22 -20.34
CA SER A 34 0.06 -4.15 -21.14
C SER A 34 -1.04 -5.07 -20.60
N SER A 35 -0.62 -6.18 -19.97
CA SER A 35 -1.48 -7.04 -19.15
C SER A 35 -0.66 -7.71 -18.05
N VAL A 36 -1.31 -8.27 -17.02
CA VAL A 36 -0.62 -9.05 -15.97
C VAL A 36 -0.01 -10.37 -16.49
N GLY A 37 -0.35 -10.77 -17.69
CA GLY A 37 0.18 -11.95 -18.40
C GLY A 37 1.11 -11.62 -19.57
N ALA A 38 1.48 -10.36 -19.76
CA ALA A 38 2.22 -9.91 -20.95
C ALA A 38 3.63 -10.53 -21.10
N SER A 39 4.27 -10.87 -19.99
CA SER A 39 5.61 -11.45 -19.98
C SER A 39 5.79 -12.50 -18.89
N SER A 40 6.84 -13.34 -19.01
CA SER A 40 7.20 -14.28 -17.95
C SER A 40 7.54 -13.60 -16.63
N GLN A 41 8.14 -12.40 -16.68
CA GLN A 41 8.44 -11.59 -15.51
C GLN A 41 7.16 -11.06 -14.86
N ALA A 42 6.18 -10.61 -15.65
CA ALA A 42 4.89 -10.17 -15.14
C ALA A 42 4.13 -11.33 -14.48
N LEU A 43 4.13 -12.52 -15.09
CA LEU A 43 3.54 -13.73 -14.50
C LEU A 43 4.24 -14.16 -13.21
N THR A 44 5.57 -14.12 -13.16
CA THR A 44 6.34 -14.40 -11.94
C THR A 44 6.00 -13.41 -10.83
N THR A 45 5.88 -12.12 -11.16
CA THR A 45 5.47 -11.07 -10.22
C THR A 45 4.05 -11.32 -9.69
N LEU A 46 3.11 -11.65 -10.58
CA LEU A 46 1.75 -12.00 -10.19
C LEU A 46 1.75 -13.22 -9.26
N GLY A 47 2.42 -14.31 -9.65
CA GLY A 47 2.50 -15.54 -8.88
C GLY A 47 3.08 -15.34 -7.48
N GLY A 48 4.15 -14.55 -7.37
CA GLY A 48 4.77 -14.23 -6.09
C GLY A 48 3.85 -13.42 -5.16
N TYR A 49 3.21 -12.38 -5.67
CA TYR A 49 2.28 -11.58 -4.88
C TYR A 49 0.99 -12.34 -4.54
N VAL A 50 0.44 -13.15 -5.45
CA VAL A 50 -0.72 -14.01 -5.16
C VAL A 50 -0.38 -15.02 -4.07
N THR A 51 0.76 -15.69 -4.16
CA THR A 51 1.21 -16.64 -3.13
C THR A 51 1.34 -15.94 -1.77
N GLY A 52 2.01 -14.80 -1.72
CA GLY A 52 2.13 -14.01 -0.50
C GLY A 52 0.78 -13.57 0.08
N ALA A 53 -0.13 -13.10 -0.77
CA ALA A 53 -1.48 -12.68 -0.36
C ALA A 53 -2.31 -13.85 0.17
N VAL A 54 -2.30 -15.01 -0.51
CA VAL A 54 -3.02 -16.21 -0.07
C VAL A 54 -2.53 -16.68 1.30
N LEU A 55 -1.21 -16.75 1.52
CA LEU A 55 -0.64 -17.12 2.82
C LEU A 55 -1.06 -16.16 3.93
N LEU A 56 -1.05 -14.85 3.64
CA LEU A 56 -1.52 -13.82 4.58
C LEU A 56 -3.01 -13.96 4.88
N LEU A 57 -3.85 -14.20 3.87
CA LEU A 57 -5.30 -14.37 4.06
C LEU A 57 -5.59 -15.64 4.86
N VAL A 58 -4.97 -16.77 4.55
CA VAL A 58 -5.10 -18.03 5.32
C VAL A 58 -4.66 -17.84 6.78
N ALA A 59 -3.63 -17.01 7.01
CA ALA A 59 -3.17 -16.71 8.37
C ALA A 59 -4.12 -15.77 9.14
N THR A 60 -4.70 -14.76 8.46
CA THR A 60 -5.37 -13.64 9.14
C THR A 60 -6.88 -13.78 9.18
N VAL A 61 -7.52 -14.21 8.08
CA VAL A 61 -9.00 -14.24 7.96
C VAL A 61 -9.66 -15.10 9.04
N PRO A 62 -9.17 -16.32 9.37
CA PRO A 62 -9.78 -17.14 10.42
C PRO A 62 -9.75 -16.51 11.82
N ALA A 63 -8.86 -15.55 12.05
CA ALA A 63 -8.73 -14.86 13.34
C ALA A 63 -9.54 -13.54 13.38
N LEU A 64 -10.21 -13.15 12.28
CA LEU A 64 -11.03 -11.94 12.20
C LEU A 64 -12.49 -12.24 12.46
N PRO A 65 -13.21 -11.36 13.18
CA PRO A 65 -14.67 -11.43 13.24
C PRO A 65 -15.27 -11.19 11.85
N ALA A 66 -16.41 -11.82 11.57
CA ALA A 66 -17.06 -11.76 10.24
C ALA A 66 -17.27 -10.31 9.74
N ARG A 67 -17.55 -9.37 10.64
CA ARG A 67 -17.71 -7.94 10.31
C ARG A 67 -16.44 -7.31 9.76
N LEU A 68 -15.26 -7.69 10.26
CA LEU A 68 -13.98 -7.21 9.71
C LEU A 68 -13.67 -7.87 8.37
N VAL A 69 -14.01 -9.15 8.21
CA VAL A 69 -13.84 -9.83 6.92
C VAL A 69 -14.69 -9.15 5.84
N SER A 70 -15.94 -8.80 6.15
CA SER A 70 -16.82 -8.08 5.19
C SER A 70 -16.36 -6.64 4.89
N MET A 71 -15.55 -6.03 5.75
CA MET A 71 -14.96 -4.71 5.48
C MET A 71 -13.77 -4.75 4.50
N ILE A 72 -13.12 -5.90 4.33
CA ILE A 72 -11.97 -6.00 3.41
C ILE A 72 -12.38 -5.63 1.97
N PRO A 73 -13.42 -6.21 1.35
CA PRO A 73 -13.85 -5.80 0.02
C PRO A 73 -14.18 -4.30 -0.07
N VAL A 74 -14.83 -3.74 0.96
CA VAL A 74 -15.14 -2.30 1.00
C VAL A 74 -13.87 -1.46 1.03
N ALA A 75 -12.86 -1.89 1.79
CA ALA A 75 -11.55 -1.23 1.85
C ALA A 75 -10.82 -1.28 0.50
N LEU A 76 -10.93 -2.41 -0.24
CA LEU A 76 -10.35 -2.53 -1.59
C LEU A 76 -11.02 -1.56 -2.56
N VAL A 77 -12.36 -1.52 -2.57
CA VAL A 77 -13.12 -0.58 -3.41
C VAL A 77 -12.74 0.86 -3.08
N LEU A 78 -12.65 1.20 -1.79
CA LEU A 78 -12.25 2.55 -1.36
C LEU A 78 -10.86 2.91 -1.89
N ASN A 79 -9.87 2.02 -1.75
CA ASN A 79 -8.52 2.25 -2.25
C ASN A 79 -8.50 2.47 -3.76
N ILE A 80 -9.17 1.59 -4.51
CA ILE A 80 -9.18 1.61 -5.99
C ILE A 80 -9.90 2.87 -6.50
N VAL A 81 -11.09 3.17 -5.97
CA VAL A 81 -11.89 4.31 -6.43
C VAL A 81 -11.19 5.63 -6.09
N VAL A 82 -10.71 5.78 -4.85
CA VAL A 82 -10.02 7.02 -4.44
C VAL A 82 -8.70 7.18 -5.21
N GLY A 83 -7.90 6.12 -5.31
CA GLY A 83 -6.64 6.15 -6.05
C GLY A 83 -6.84 6.47 -7.54
N GLN A 84 -7.88 5.90 -8.17
CA GLN A 84 -8.20 6.17 -9.57
C GLN A 84 -8.65 7.62 -9.78
N ILE A 85 -9.50 8.15 -8.91
CA ILE A 85 -9.98 9.54 -9.00
C ILE A 85 -8.82 10.52 -8.78
N ILE A 86 -8.07 10.37 -7.69
CA ILE A 86 -6.97 11.28 -7.35
C ILE A 86 -5.86 11.18 -8.40
N GLY A 87 -5.51 9.98 -8.83
CA GLY A 87 -4.50 9.77 -9.89
C GLY A 87 -4.86 10.42 -11.23
N SER A 88 -6.17 10.60 -11.52
CA SER A 88 -6.65 11.19 -12.77
C SER A 88 -6.70 12.73 -12.77
N VAL A 89 -6.78 13.37 -11.60
CA VAL A 89 -6.89 14.85 -11.51
C VAL A 89 -5.54 15.59 -11.55
N GLY A 90 -4.42 14.88 -11.72
CA GLY A 90 -3.09 15.49 -11.89
C GLY A 90 -2.48 16.06 -10.61
N ILE A 91 -3.03 15.75 -9.43
CA ILE A 91 -2.42 16.08 -8.14
C ILE A 91 -1.32 15.05 -7.85
N PRO A 92 -0.14 15.44 -7.30
CA PRO A 92 0.93 14.50 -7.00
C PRO A 92 0.67 13.71 -5.69
N LEU A 93 -0.52 13.16 -5.55
CA LEU A 93 -1.00 12.34 -4.44
C LEU A 93 -1.73 11.10 -4.99
N TYR A 94 -1.93 10.10 -4.15
CA TYR A 94 -2.65 8.87 -4.50
C TYR A 94 -3.86 8.62 -3.61
N LEU A 95 -3.72 8.77 -2.29
CA LEU A 95 -4.71 8.47 -1.23
C LEU A 95 -5.31 7.04 -1.33
N ASP A 96 -4.66 6.18 -2.08
CA ASP A 96 -5.06 4.84 -2.50
C ASP A 96 -4.91 3.76 -1.42
N SER A 97 -4.55 4.16 -0.23
CA SER A 97 -4.31 3.27 0.92
C SER A 97 -5.22 3.54 2.12
N THR A 98 -6.24 4.39 1.95
CA THR A 98 -7.17 4.76 3.02
C THR A 98 -7.89 3.55 3.61
N GLY A 99 -8.42 2.65 2.77
CA GLY A 99 -9.04 1.41 3.19
C GLY A 99 -8.05 0.45 3.87
N THR A 100 -6.83 0.34 3.33
CA THR A 100 -5.75 -0.47 3.90
C THR A 100 -5.41 -0.02 5.32
N VAL A 101 -5.24 1.29 5.54
CA VAL A 101 -4.93 1.86 6.86
C VAL A 101 -6.12 1.72 7.80
N LEU A 102 -7.36 1.83 7.31
CA LEU A 102 -8.56 1.59 8.12
C LEU A 102 -8.63 0.15 8.62
N VAL A 103 -8.40 -0.84 7.75
CA VAL A 103 -8.33 -2.25 8.17
C VAL A 103 -7.17 -2.48 9.13
N ALA A 104 -5.99 -1.89 8.88
CA ALA A 104 -4.86 -1.97 9.81
C ALA A 104 -5.18 -1.40 11.20
N ALA A 105 -5.96 -0.32 11.27
CA ALA A 105 -6.38 0.29 12.52
C ALA A 105 -7.38 -0.58 13.30
N LEU A 106 -8.25 -1.29 12.62
CA LEU A 106 -9.30 -2.12 13.25
C LEU A 106 -8.81 -3.54 13.56
N ALA A 107 -7.97 -4.12 12.70
CA ALA A 107 -7.58 -5.53 12.73
C ALA A 107 -6.07 -5.77 12.99
N GLY A 108 -5.26 -4.71 12.95
CA GLY A 108 -3.81 -4.78 13.21
C GLY A 108 -2.95 -4.98 11.97
N PRO A 109 -1.61 -5.03 12.14
CA PRO A 109 -0.66 -4.93 11.05
C PRO A 109 -0.76 -6.07 10.03
N TRP A 110 -0.97 -7.31 10.44
CA TRP A 110 -1.06 -8.45 9.52
C TRP A 110 -2.26 -8.36 8.58
N ALA A 111 -3.42 -7.93 9.10
CA ALA A 111 -4.60 -7.68 8.28
C ALA A 111 -4.39 -6.47 7.33
N GLY A 112 -3.67 -5.45 7.80
CA GLY A 112 -3.24 -4.32 6.97
C GLY A 112 -2.36 -4.75 5.81
N ILE A 113 -1.32 -5.57 6.06
CA ILE A 113 -0.44 -6.14 5.02
C ILE A 113 -1.28 -6.91 3.99
N ALA A 114 -2.15 -7.82 4.46
CA ALA A 114 -3.01 -8.63 3.59
C ALA A 114 -3.93 -7.75 2.72
N THR A 115 -4.56 -6.73 3.32
CA THR A 115 -5.45 -5.81 2.60
C THR A 115 -4.69 -4.98 1.58
N GLY A 116 -3.48 -4.51 1.90
CA GLY A 116 -2.65 -3.72 0.99
C GLY A 116 -2.25 -4.50 -0.25
N VAL A 117 -1.69 -5.70 -0.10
CA VAL A 117 -1.31 -6.53 -1.25
C VAL A 117 -2.54 -6.95 -2.06
N LEU A 118 -3.64 -7.33 -1.40
CA LEU A 118 -4.87 -7.73 -2.07
C LEU A 118 -5.49 -6.58 -2.88
N SER A 119 -5.41 -5.34 -2.36
CA SER A 119 -5.87 -4.15 -3.08
C SER A 119 -5.14 -3.99 -4.41
N SER A 120 -3.81 -4.08 -4.42
CA SER A 120 -3.02 -3.98 -5.64
C SER A 120 -3.28 -5.15 -6.59
N LEU A 121 -3.47 -6.37 -6.09
CA LEU A 121 -3.82 -7.54 -6.91
C LEU A 121 -5.19 -7.36 -7.59
N VAL A 122 -6.21 -6.94 -6.85
CA VAL A 122 -7.55 -6.71 -7.42
C VAL A 122 -7.52 -5.55 -8.41
N TRP A 123 -6.84 -4.46 -8.07
CA TRP A 123 -6.72 -3.30 -8.96
C TRP A 123 -5.95 -3.65 -10.25
N SER A 124 -4.95 -4.51 -10.16
CA SER A 124 -4.16 -4.91 -11.34
C SER A 124 -4.96 -5.65 -12.41
N ALA A 125 -6.14 -6.19 -12.07
CA ALA A 125 -7.07 -6.76 -13.05
C ALA A 125 -7.64 -5.70 -14.01
N PHE A 126 -7.69 -4.43 -13.58
CA PHE A 126 -8.18 -3.29 -14.37
C PHE A 126 -7.04 -2.37 -14.83
N ASN A 127 -5.98 -2.30 -14.05
CA ASN A 127 -4.80 -1.50 -14.32
C ASN A 127 -3.53 -2.29 -13.96
N PRO A 128 -2.97 -3.06 -14.90
CA PRO A 128 -1.81 -3.92 -14.66
C PRO A 128 -0.60 -3.18 -14.08
N SER A 129 -0.46 -1.88 -14.37
CA SER A 129 0.66 -1.05 -13.89
C SER A 129 0.71 -0.88 -12.38
N VAL A 130 -0.36 -1.24 -11.66
CA VAL A 130 -0.40 -1.19 -10.18
C VAL A 130 0.31 -2.38 -9.54
N LEU A 131 0.40 -3.52 -10.24
CA LEU A 131 0.90 -4.78 -9.68
C LEU A 131 2.33 -4.66 -9.09
N PRO A 132 3.31 -4.02 -9.73
CA PRO A 132 4.66 -3.86 -9.19
C PRO A 132 4.72 -3.14 -7.83
N PHE A 133 3.71 -2.34 -7.50
CA PHE A 133 3.61 -1.61 -6.23
C PHE A 133 2.92 -2.39 -5.10
N ALA A 134 2.56 -3.67 -5.32
CA ALA A 134 1.82 -4.45 -4.31
C ALA A 134 2.58 -4.59 -2.98
N ALA A 135 3.91 -4.71 -3.01
CA ALA A 135 4.73 -4.72 -1.80
C ALA A 135 4.71 -3.37 -1.06
N THR A 136 4.68 -2.26 -1.80
CA THR A 136 4.56 -0.91 -1.26
C THR A 136 3.22 -0.75 -0.53
N SER A 137 2.11 -1.19 -1.15
CA SER A 137 0.77 -1.19 -0.53
C SER A 137 0.70 -2.09 0.71
N ALA A 138 1.35 -3.26 0.69
CA ALA A 138 1.48 -4.14 1.84
C ALA A 138 2.27 -3.47 2.98
N ALA A 139 3.38 -2.79 2.65
CA ALA A 139 4.19 -2.06 3.63
C ALA A 139 3.41 -0.93 4.30
N VAL A 140 2.57 -0.17 3.56
CA VAL A 140 1.66 0.83 4.16
C VAL A 140 0.80 0.20 5.24
N GLY A 141 0.14 -0.92 4.95
CA GLY A 141 -0.74 -1.61 5.89
C GLY A 141 -0.01 -2.09 7.14
N GLY A 142 1.17 -2.68 6.96
CA GLY A 142 2.01 -3.18 8.05
C GLY A 142 2.51 -2.05 8.95
N LEU A 143 3.14 -1.03 8.36
CA LEU A 143 3.70 0.11 9.08
C LEU A 143 2.61 0.92 9.80
N ALA A 144 1.48 1.20 9.13
CA ALA A 144 0.36 1.88 9.75
C ALA A 144 -0.18 1.08 10.94
N GLY A 145 -0.39 -0.24 10.78
CA GLY A 145 -0.86 -1.09 11.86
C GLY A 145 0.09 -1.13 13.06
N VAL A 146 1.40 -1.16 12.82
CA VAL A 146 2.43 -1.09 13.88
C VAL A 146 2.41 0.29 14.54
N ALA A 147 2.43 1.38 13.77
CA ALA A 147 2.40 2.74 14.30
C ALA A 147 1.15 3.00 15.15
N ILE A 148 -0.03 2.54 14.68
CA ILE A 148 -1.30 2.68 15.39
C ILE A 148 -1.28 1.90 16.71
N LYS A 149 -0.74 0.68 16.71
CA LYS A 149 -0.56 -0.11 17.94
C LYS A 149 0.31 0.63 18.98
N HIS A 150 1.27 1.43 18.54
CA HIS A 150 2.14 2.24 19.40
C HIS A 150 1.59 3.66 19.67
N GLY A 151 0.36 3.93 19.29
CA GLY A 151 -0.34 5.16 19.66
C GLY A 151 -0.29 6.28 18.63
N ALA A 152 -0.04 5.98 17.36
CA ALA A 152 -0.04 6.99 16.28
C ALA A 152 -1.37 7.78 16.18
N LEU A 153 -2.49 7.22 16.65
CA LEU A 153 -3.80 7.88 16.61
C LEU A 153 -4.16 8.65 17.89
N LYS A 154 -3.22 8.91 18.82
CA LYS A 154 -3.51 9.61 20.10
C LYS A 154 -3.97 11.06 19.87
N ASN A 155 -3.31 11.78 19.01
CA ASN A 155 -3.60 13.17 18.68
C ASN A 155 -3.18 13.49 17.24
N ILE A 156 -3.59 14.67 16.74
CA ILE A 156 -3.33 15.08 15.37
C ILE A 156 -1.82 15.15 15.03
N ALA A 157 -0.99 15.57 15.96
CA ALA A 157 0.45 15.67 15.72
C ALA A 157 1.08 14.28 15.51
N THR A 158 0.73 13.29 16.36
CA THR A 158 1.20 11.91 16.20
C THR A 158 0.64 11.24 14.95
N VAL A 159 -0.59 11.57 14.54
CA VAL A 159 -1.20 11.10 13.27
C VAL A 159 -0.38 11.58 12.07
N LEU A 160 -0.18 12.90 11.97
CA LEU A 160 0.53 13.51 10.84
C LEU A 160 2.01 13.08 10.80
N PHE A 161 2.68 13.08 11.96
CA PHE A 161 4.07 12.64 12.06
C PHE A 161 4.24 11.17 11.64
N SER A 162 3.41 10.27 12.18
CA SER A 162 3.48 8.85 11.84
C SER A 162 3.18 8.63 10.35
N GLY A 163 2.19 9.32 9.80
CA GLY A 163 1.88 9.26 8.37
C GLY A 163 3.05 9.72 7.52
N ALA A 164 3.68 10.85 7.86
CA ALA A 164 4.86 11.34 7.15
C ALA A 164 6.04 10.37 7.20
N VAL A 165 6.33 9.77 8.35
CA VAL A 165 7.38 8.74 8.48
C VAL A 165 7.06 7.51 7.64
N ILE A 166 5.81 7.03 7.68
CA ILE A 166 5.35 5.92 6.81
C ILE A 166 5.56 6.29 5.35
N GLY A 167 5.19 7.51 4.95
CA GLY A 167 5.38 8.00 3.58
C GLY A 167 6.84 7.98 3.13
N ILE A 168 7.77 8.41 3.98
CA ILE A 168 9.22 8.35 3.68
C ILE A 168 9.65 6.91 3.40
N VAL A 169 9.32 5.96 4.29
CA VAL A 169 9.70 4.55 4.14
C VAL A 169 9.08 3.94 2.88
N VAL A 170 7.80 4.23 2.65
CA VAL A 170 7.05 3.70 1.50
C VAL A 170 7.55 4.32 0.19
N GLY A 171 7.89 5.61 0.19
CA GLY A 171 8.52 6.28 -0.95
C GLY A 171 9.86 5.65 -1.34
N MET A 172 10.69 5.26 -0.35
CA MET A 172 11.93 4.52 -0.62
C MET A 172 11.69 3.16 -1.28
N LEU A 173 10.57 2.49 -0.98
CA LEU A 173 10.19 1.23 -1.63
C LEU A 173 9.56 1.46 -3.01
N ALA A 174 8.83 2.55 -3.20
CA ALA A 174 8.16 2.87 -4.46
C ALA A 174 9.13 3.44 -5.51
N ALA A 175 10.09 4.26 -5.11
CA ALA A 175 11.00 4.97 -6.01
C ALA A 175 11.77 4.06 -6.99
N PRO A 176 12.40 2.94 -6.58
CA PRO A 176 13.07 2.05 -7.54
C PRO A 176 12.08 1.39 -8.51
N VAL A 177 10.86 1.08 -8.09
CA VAL A 177 9.82 0.54 -8.99
C VAL A 177 9.42 1.61 -10.01
N ALA A 178 9.10 2.82 -9.57
CA ALA A 178 8.75 3.92 -10.45
C ALA A 178 9.88 4.26 -11.43
N ALA A 179 11.12 4.32 -10.97
CA ALA A 179 12.27 4.65 -11.81
C ALA A 179 12.60 3.53 -12.81
N PHE A 180 12.69 2.28 -12.36
CA PHE A 180 13.24 1.18 -13.15
C PHE A 180 12.20 0.43 -13.99
N VAL A 181 10.94 0.41 -13.54
CA VAL A 181 9.86 -0.27 -14.26
C VAL A 181 9.10 0.70 -15.18
N TYR A 182 8.89 1.94 -14.73
CA TYR A 182 8.04 2.91 -15.44
C TYR A 182 8.80 4.12 -15.99
N GLY A 183 10.09 4.22 -15.82
CA GLY A 183 10.82 5.41 -16.25
C GLY A 183 10.38 6.69 -15.53
N GLY A 184 9.81 6.54 -14.33
CA GLY A 184 9.39 7.65 -13.48
C GLY A 184 8.00 8.22 -13.75
N THR A 185 7.18 7.58 -14.57
CA THR A 185 5.87 8.09 -15.03
C THR A 185 4.70 7.28 -14.47
N ALA A 186 4.75 6.88 -13.21
CA ALA A 186 3.73 6.02 -12.60
C ALA A 186 2.36 6.71 -12.37
N GLY A 187 2.26 8.03 -12.45
CA GLY A 187 1.01 8.78 -12.30
C GLY A 187 1.08 10.15 -12.97
N VAL A 188 -0.07 10.74 -13.30
CA VAL A 188 -0.14 12.02 -14.03
C VAL A 188 0.53 13.14 -13.23
N GLY A 189 0.11 13.38 -12.00
CA GLY A 189 0.66 14.46 -11.16
C GLY A 189 2.08 14.20 -10.71
N THR A 190 2.40 12.99 -10.26
CA THR A 190 3.75 12.60 -9.85
C THR A 190 4.70 12.59 -11.03
N GLY A 191 4.25 12.13 -12.19
CA GLY A 191 5.02 12.16 -13.44
C GLY A 191 5.39 13.58 -13.88
N ALA A 192 4.47 14.53 -13.76
CA ALA A 192 4.74 15.94 -14.06
C ALA A 192 5.86 16.52 -13.17
N VAL A 193 5.86 16.19 -11.88
CA VAL A 193 6.94 16.60 -10.95
C VAL A 193 8.28 15.96 -11.34
N VAL A 194 8.27 14.66 -11.68
CA VAL A 194 9.48 13.96 -12.14
C VAL A 194 10.04 14.59 -13.41
N LEU A 195 9.20 14.90 -14.39
CA LEU A 195 9.61 15.57 -15.64
C LEU A 195 10.26 16.93 -15.35
N LEU A 196 9.62 17.75 -14.50
CA LEU A 196 10.17 19.05 -14.11
C LEU A 196 11.57 18.91 -13.48
N LEU A 197 11.73 17.98 -12.54
CA LEU A 197 13.03 17.74 -11.90
C LEU A 197 14.07 17.24 -12.89
N ARG A 198 13.68 16.47 -13.89
CA ARG A 198 14.56 16.04 -14.97
C ARG A 198 15.00 17.19 -15.87
N GLU A 199 14.10 18.11 -16.20
CA GLU A 199 14.43 19.34 -16.93
C GLU A 199 15.40 20.23 -16.17
N MET A 200 15.36 20.19 -14.83
CA MET A 200 16.32 20.86 -13.96
C MET A 200 17.70 20.17 -13.90
N GLY A 201 17.89 19.06 -14.63
CA GLY A 201 19.19 18.36 -14.75
C GLY A 201 19.38 17.18 -13.78
N HIS A 202 18.38 16.81 -12.99
CA HIS A 202 18.48 15.63 -12.11
C HIS A 202 18.42 14.33 -12.93
N SER A 203 19.11 13.28 -12.45
CA SER A 203 18.97 11.94 -13.01
C SER A 203 17.56 11.38 -12.77
N LEU A 204 17.14 10.36 -13.53
CA LEU A 204 15.82 9.74 -13.35
C LEU A 204 15.57 9.28 -11.92
N LEU A 205 16.51 8.52 -11.35
CA LEU A 205 16.37 8.00 -9.98
C LEU A 205 16.32 9.14 -8.95
N GLN A 206 17.15 10.18 -9.13
CA GLN A 206 17.10 11.37 -8.25
C GLN A 206 15.74 12.06 -8.33
N SER A 207 15.22 12.29 -9.55
CA SER A 207 13.94 12.97 -9.76
C SER A 207 12.78 12.19 -9.14
N VAL A 208 12.74 10.87 -9.33
CA VAL A 208 11.72 10.00 -8.73
C VAL A 208 11.85 9.98 -7.21
N THR A 209 13.07 9.87 -6.68
CA THR A 209 13.29 9.84 -5.23
C THR A 209 12.89 11.18 -4.58
N LEU A 210 13.26 12.31 -5.16
CA LEU A 210 12.88 13.64 -4.68
C LEU A 210 11.36 13.82 -4.73
N GLN A 211 10.72 13.43 -5.84
CA GLN A 211 9.26 13.47 -5.97
C GLN A 211 8.60 12.62 -4.87
N SER A 212 9.05 11.38 -4.65
CA SER A 212 8.51 10.52 -3.60
C SER A 212 8.69 11.11 -2.21
N PHE A 213 9.84 11.71 -1.89
CA PHE A 213 10.06 12.36 -0.59
C PHE A 213 9.21 13.61 -0.37
N ILE A 214 8.66 14.22 -1.42
CA ILE A 214 7.72 15.34 -1.30
C ILE A 214 6.29 14.80 -1.18
N SER A 215 5.88 13.92 -2.09
CA SER A 215 4.50 13.48 -2.22
C SER A 215 4.09 12.41 -1.20
N ASP A 216 4.90 11.38 -0.99
CA ASP A 216 4.50 10.23 -0.19
C ASP A 216 4.34 10.56 1.31
N PRO A 217 5.19 11.40 1.94
CA PRO A 217 4.96 11.86 3.31
C PRO A 217 3.65 12.62 3.47
N LEU A 218 3.33 13.50 2.53
CA LEU A 218 2.09 14.25 2.53
C LEU A 218 0.88 13.33 2.30
N ASP A 219 0.99 12.43 1.34
CA ASP A 219 -0.03 11.46 1.00
C ASP A 219 -0.39 10.57 2.22
N LYS A 220 0.62 9.99 2.86
CA LYS A 220 0.38 9.08 3.99
C LYS A 220 -0.02 9.83 5.27
N ALA A 221 0.42 11.08 5.45
CA ALA A 221 -0.09 11.94 6.52
C ALA A 221 -1.59 12.23 6.33
N LEU A 222 -2.03 12.54 5.11
CA LEU A 222 -3.43 12.75 4.79
C LEU A 222 -4.26 11.47 4.95
N VAL A 223 -3.77 10.33 4.49
CA VAL A 223 -4.42 9.02 4.68
C VAL A 223 -4.62 8.72 6.17
N MET A 224 -3.57 8.86 6.97
CA MET A 224 -3.65 8.66 8.42
C MET A 224 -4.63 9.63 9.09
N LEU A 225 -4.67 10.89 8.64
CA LEU A 225 -5.62 11.89 9.12
C LEU A 225 -7.07 11.51 8.78
N LEU A 226 -7.32 11.12 7.53
CA LEU A 226 -8.65 10.69 7.09
C LEU A 226 -9.15 9.50 7.92
N VAL A 227 -8.32 8.47 8.10
CA VAL A 227 -8.67 7.30 8.91
C VAL A 227 -8.92 7.70 10.37
N TRP A 228 -8.10 8.57 10.94
CA TRP A 228 -8.29 9.07 12.30
C TRP A 228 -9.63 9.82 12.46
N LEU A 229 -10.00 10.67 11.50
CA LEU A 229 -11.27 11.37 11.49
C LEU A 229 -12.45 10.40 11.37
N VAL A 230 -12.36 9.41 10.46
CA VAL A 230 -13.38 8.37 10.32
C VAL A 230 -13.55 7.61 11.63
N LEU A 231 -12.48 7.14 12.25
CA LEU A 231 -12.56 6.40 13.51
C LEU A 231 -13.12 7.25 14.65
N LYS A 232 -12.84 8.56 14.69
CA LYS A 232 -13.42 9.48 15.67
C LYS A 232 -14.91 9.75 15.46
N SER A 233 -15.38 9.73 14.20
CA SER A 233 -16.79 9.94 13.87
C SER A 233 -17.67 8.72 14.17
N LEU A 234 -17.05 7.51 14.28
CA LEU A 234 -17.79 6.29 14.53
C LEU A 234 -18.27 6.19 16.00
N PRO A 235 -19.54 5.78 16.24
CA PRO A 235 -20.03 5.54 17.58
C PRO A 235 -19.21 4.45 18.30
N LYS A 236 -19.01 4.61 19.62
CA LYS A 236 -18.26 3.63 20.43
C LYS A 236 -18.81 2.19 20.30
N ARG A 237 -20.14 2.05 20.13
CA ARG A 237 -20.80 0.75 19.89
C ARG A 237 -20.33 0.09 18.58
N THR A 238 -20.18 0.88 17.53
CA THR A 238 -19.68 0.41 16.22
C THR A 238 -18.24 -0.04 16.33
N LEU A 239 -17.38 0.74 16.98
CA LEU A 239 -15.97 0.37 17.20
C LEU A 239 -15.83 -0.89 18.07
N ALA A 240 -16.68 -1.05 19.10
CA ALA A 240 -16.69 -2.25 19.94
C ALA A 240 -17.11 -3.51 19.16
N ALA A 241 -17.90 -3.36 18.10
CA ALA A 241 -18.35 -4.48 17.26
C ALA A 241 -17.25 -5.03 16.32
N PHE A 242 -16.14 -4.32 16.18
CA PHE A 242 -14.94 -4.74 15.41
C PHE A 242 -13.84 -5.33 16.31
N ARG A 243 -14.01 -5.32 17.62
CA ARG A 243 -13.09 -5.92 18.60
C ARG A 243 -13.59 -7.30 19.03
#